data_22e832ac53c81b55bc1a875e15360fcf
#
_entry.id   22e832ac53c81b55bc1a875e15360fcf
#
_cell.length_a   1.000
_cell.length_b   1.000
_cell.length_c   1.000
_cell.angle_alpha   90.00
_cell.angle_beta   90.00
_cell.angle_gamma   90.00
#
_symmetry.space_group_name_H-M   'P 1'
#
loop_
_entity.id
_entity.type
_entity.pdbx_description
1 polymer ?
#
loop_
_entity_poly.entity_id
_entity_poly.type
_entity_poly.pdbx_seq_one_letter_code
_entity_poly.pdbx_strand_id
1 'polypeptide(L)'
;KCTQLRLQKLVYLCFADYLCDTGKKLFKDPIYAFKYGPVVYTVYEKYKKYGYKPIEEEKEDIDTTVSEMSAKSRILFAEDGTEKIISIDSTLKRYSHLTAGQLVDVTHRANTPWTMTPKGTWIFYSEIKPEIIKEYHKFEII
;
A
#
# COMPACT_ATOMS: atom_id res chain seq x y z
N LYS A 1 4.99 11.30 -11.51
CA LYS A 1 6.07 10.90 -10.60
C LYS A 1 5.49 10.42 -9.28
N CYS A 2 6.07 9.39 -8.68
CA CYS A 2 5.55 8.78 -7.48
C CYS A 2 6.18 9.41 -6.23
N THR A 3 5.35 10.04 -5.39
CA THR A 3 5.75 10.50 -4.07
C THR A 3 5.57 9.38 -3.05
N GLN A 4 6.19 9.52 -1.88
CA GLN A 4 5.98 8.57 -0.78
C GLN A 4 4.50 8.47 -0.40
N LEU A 5 3.80 9.60 -0.35
CA LEU A 5 2.38 9.61 -0.02
C LEU A 5 1.56 8.76 -0.99
N ARG A 6 1.81 8.92 -2.29
CA ARG A 6 1.15 8.12 -3.32
C ARG A 6 1.49 6.64 -3.24
N LEU A 7 2.78 6.33 -3.07
CA LEU A 7 3.25 4.94 -2.94
C LEU A 7 2.59 4.25 -1.74
N GLN A 8 2.54 4.90 -0.60
CA GLN A 8 1.92 4.36 0.61
C GLN A 8 0.46 3.96 0.37
N LYS A 9 -0.29 4.81 -0.30
CA LYS A 9 -1.71 4.51 -0.57
C LYS A 9 -1.87 3.36 -1.55
N LEU A 10 -1.03 3.29 -2.58
CA LEU A 10 -1.06 2.18 -3.54
C LEU A 10 -0.68 0.85 -2.89
N VAL A 11 0.36 0.83 -2.06
CA VAL A 11 0.78 -0.38 -1.34
C VAL A 11 -0.32 -0.84 -0.38
N TYR A 12 -0.91 0.08 0.36
CA TYR A 12 -2.04 -0.23 1.25
C TYR A 12 -3.22 -0.83 0.47
N LEU A 13 -3.60 -0.22 -0.64
CA LEU A 13 -4.73 -0.71 -1.44
C LEU A 13 -4.45 -2.10 -2.03
N CYS A 14 -3.22 -2.37 -2.44
CA CYS A 14 -2.83 -3.73 -2.85
C CYS A 14 -3.04 -4.73 -1.71
N PHE A 15 -2.61 -4.39 -0.51
CA PHE A 15 -2.81 -5.25 0.67
C PHE A 15 -4.29 -5.46 0.96
N ALA A 16 -5.07 -4.38 0.98
CA ALA A 16 -6.49 -4.43 1.34
C ALA A 16 -7.30 -5.24 0.31
N ASP A 17 -7.07 -5.01 -0.97
CA ASP A 17 -7.74 -5.75 -2.03
C ASP A 17 -7.42 -7.25 -1.94
N TYR A 18 -6.15 -7.59 -1.79
CA TYR A 18 -5.73 -9.00 -1.69
C TYR A 18 -6.33 -9.69 -0.48
N LEU A 19 -6.31 -9.02 0.66
CA LEU A 19 -6.87 -9.57 1.90
C LEU A 19 -8.38 -9.80 1.79
N CYS A 20 -9.12 -8.86 1.21
CA CYS A 20 -10.56 -9.01 1.01
C CYS A 20 -10.91 -10.08 0.00
N ASP A 21 -10.09 -10.24 -1.03
CA ASP A 21 -10.32 -11.20 -2.11
C ASP A 21 -9.98 -12.63 -1.70
N THR A 22 -8.89 -12.83 -0.96
CA THR A 22 -8.37 -14.16 -0.65
C THR A 22 -8.46 -14.57 0.81
N GLY A 23 -8.65 -13.62 1.72
CA GLY A 23 -8.55 -13.84 3.16
C GLY A 23 -7.12 -13.94 3.67
N LYS A 24 -6.13 -13.80 2.80
CA LYS A 24 -4.71 -13.91 3.14
C LYS A 24 -4.04 -12.55 3.12
N LYS A 25 -2.96 -12.41 3.90
CA LYS A 25 -2.15 -11.21 3.91
C LYS A 25 -1.18 -11.19 2.74
N LEU A 26 -1.10 -10.07 2.03
CA LEU A 26 -0.13 -9.86 0.96
C LEU A 26 1.31 -9.82 1.50
N PHE A 27 1.48 -9.23 2.68
CA PHE A 27 2.75 -9.16 3.41
C PHE A 27 2.47 -9.12 4.92
N LYS A 28 3.52 -9.33 5.71
CA LYS A 28 3.39 -9.43 7.18
C LYS A 28 3.48 -8.09 7.90
N ASP A 29 4.02 -7.09 7.24
CA ASP A 29 4.29 -5.78 7.83
C ASP A 29 3.00 -5.11 8.31
N PRO A 30 3.00 -4.52 9.51
CA PRO A 30 1.80 -3.85 10.02
C PRO A 30 1.50 -2.56 9.27
N ILE A 31 0.23 -2.21 9.25
CA ILE A 31 -0.28 -0.98 8.66
C ILE A 31 -0.83 -0.12 9.79
N TYR A 32 -0.46 1.16 9.80
CA TYR A 32 -0.86 2.10 10.84
C TYR A 32 -1.74 3.22 10.28
N ALA A 33 -2.65 3.71 11.11
CA ALA A 33 -3.51 4.84 10.78
C ALA A 33 -2.76 6.14 11.10
N PHE A 34 -2.05 6.68 10.12
CA PHE A 34 -1.40 7.97 10.22
C PHE A 34 -2.37 9.10 9.85
N LYS A 35 -1.95 10.35 10.09
CA LYS A 35 -2.76 11.54 9.84
C LYS A 35 -3.30 11.61 8.40
N TYR A 36 -2.48 11.25 7.43
CA TYR A 36 -2.84 11.30 6.01
C TYR A 36 -3.25 9.94 5.44
N GLY A 37 -3.67 9.05 6.30
CA GLY A 37 -4.21 7.75 5.91
C GLY A 37 -3.34 6.58 6.30
N PRO A 38 -3.62 5.41 5.71
CA PRO A 38 -2.89 4.19 6.03
C PRO A 38 -1.42 4.27 5.61
N VAL A 39 -0.53 3.79 6.48
CA VAL A 39 0.91 3.76 6.23
C VAL A 39 1.47 2.38 6.56
N VAL A 40 2.18 1.80 5.61
CA VAL A 40 3.01 0.61 5.83
C VAL A 40 4.34 1.10 6.37
N TYR A 41 4.61 0.82 7.64
CA TYR A 41 5.73 1.44 8.35
C TYR A 41 7.09 1.14 7.73
N THR A 42 7.31 -0.08 7.27
CA THR A 42 8.57 -0.46 6.63
C THR A 42 8.83 0.30 5.33
N VAL A 43 7.78 0.58 4.57
CA VAL A 43 7.86 1.42 3.37
C VAL A 43 8.13 2.88 3.78
N TYR A 44 7.48 3.37 4.83
CA TYR A 44 7.72 4.70 5.36
C TYR A 44 9.19 4.90 5.75
N GLU A 45 9.77 3.97 6.50
CA GLU A 45 11.17 4.03 6.93
C GLU A 45 12.13 4.07 5.73
N LYS A 46 11.83 3.32 4.68
CA LYS A 46 12.69 3.25 3.49
C LYS A 46 12.69 4.56 2.70
N TYR A 47 11.55 5.23 2.60
CA TYR A 47 11.38 6.37 1.69
C TYR A 47 11.18 7.71 2.39
N LYS A 48 11.18 7.77 3.72
CA LYS A 48 10.97 9.02 4.47
C LYS A 48 11.98 10.11 4.12
N LYS A 49 13.18 9.75 3.68
CA LYS A 49 14.24 10.69 3.27
C LYS A 49 13.80 11.61 2.13
N TYR A 50 12.85 11.20 1.32
CA TYR A 50 12.37 12.01 0.20
C TYR A 50 11.36 13.08 0.62
N GLY A 51 10.74 12.97 1.80
CA GLY A 51 9.71 13.91 2.25
C GLY A 51 8.57 14.01 1.25
N TYR A 52 8.31 15.22 0.77
CA TYR A 52 7.29 15.50 -0.24
C TYR A 52 7.80 15.38 -1.67
N LYS A 53 9.08 15.14 -1.85
CA LYS A 53 9.68 15.05 -3.19
C LYS A 53 9.36 13.70 -3.82
N PRO A 54 9.31 13.64 -5.16
CA PRO A 54 9.19 12.35 -5.84
C PRO A 54 10.35 11.44 -5.45
N ILE A 55 10.02 10.15 -5.32
CA ILE A 55 11.01 9.13 -5.05
C ILE A 55 11.93 9.03 -6.27
N GLU A 56 13.22 9.17 -6.05
CA GLU A 56 14.20 8.95 -7.08
C GLU A 56 14.60 7.49 -7.08
N GLU A 57 14.63 6.89 -8.27
CA GLU A 57 15.25 5.59 -8.41
C GLU A 57 16.74 5.74 -8.08
N GLU A 58 17.22 4.91 -7.16
CA GLU A 58 18.64 4.83 -6.92
C GLU A 58 19.29 4.39 -8.22
N LYS A 59 20.12 5.28 -8.77
CA LYS A 59 20.97 4.96 -9.91
C LYS A 59 22.09 4.02 -9.43
N GLU A 60 21.70 2.83 -9.06
CA GLU A 60 22.70 1.78 -8.99
C GLU A 60 22.99 1.38 -10.43
N ASP A 61 24.26 1.17 -10.73
CA ASP A 61 24.77 0.78 -12.04
C ASP A 61 24.23 -0.59 -12.53
N ILE A 62 23.29 -1.11 -11.84
CA ILE A 62 22.63 -2.36 -12.18
C ILE A 62 21.34 -1.99 -12.91
N ASP A 63 21.28 -2.45 -14.12
CA ASP A 63 20.12 -2.39 -14.99
C ASP A 63 18.82 -2.52 -14.15
N THR A 64 18.02 -1.46 -14.12
CA THR A 64 16.73 -1.43 -13.42
C THR A 64 15.84 -2.59 -13.87
N THR A 65 15.96 -3.04 -15.11
CA THR A 65 15.25 -4.19 -15.66
C THR A 65 15.60 -5.47 -14.89
N VAL A 66 16.88 -5.69 -14.62
CA VAL A 66 17.32 -6.88 -13.85
C VAL A 66 16.81 -6.82 -12.42
N SER A 67 16.85 -5.64 -11.79
CA SER A 67 16.33 -5.43 -10.43
C SER A 67 14.82 -5.69 -10.36
N GLU A 68 14.05 -5.17 -11.31
CA GLU A 68 12.61 -5.39 -11.40
C GLU A 68 12.27 -6.86 -11.65
N MET A 69 12.98 -7.51 -12.56
CA MET A 69 12.81 -8.93 -12.83
C MET A 69 13.12 -9.78 -11.60
N SER A 70 14.17 -9.44 -10.87
CA SER A 70 14.56 -10.13 -9.64
C SER A 70 13.50 -9.99 -8.55
N ALA A 71 12.94 -8.79 -8.36
CA ALA A 71 11.87 -8.54 -7.40
C ALA A 71 10.60 -9.31 -7.78
N LYS A 72 10.19 -9.25 -9.04
CA LYS A 72 9.03 -9.97 -9.56
C LYS A 72 9.23 -11.48 -9.44
N SER A 73 10.42 -11.99 -9.72
CA SER A 73 10.74 -13.42 -9.57
C SER A 73 10.62 -13.87 -8.12
N ARG A 74 11.06 -13.05 -7.16
CA ARG A 74 10.92 -13.36 -5.74
C ARG A 74 9.46 -13.49 -5.32
N ILE A 75 8.59 -12.63 -5.81
CA ILE A 75 7.16 -12.71 -5.56
C ILE A 75 6.57 -13.96 -6.23
N LEU A 76 6.93 -14.19 -7.48
CA LEU A 76 6.39 -15.31 -8.29
C LEU A 76 6.71 -16.67 -7.68
N PHE A 77 7.92 -16.85 -7.15
CA PHE A 77 8.35 -18.12 -6.54
C PHE A 77 8.03 -18.21 -5.04
N ALA A 78 7.48 -17.16 -4.44
CA ALA A 78 6.98 -17.22 -3.08
C ALA A 78 5.63 -17.95 -3.05
N GLU A 79 5.19 -18.34 -1.87
CA GLU A 79 3.87 -18.94 -1.68
C GLU A 79 2.79 -18.02 -2.23
N ASP A 80 1.87 -18.58 -3.02
CA ASP A 80 0.79 -17.82 -3.69
C ASP A 80 1.27 -16.69 -4.61
N GLY A 81 2.50 -16.79 -5.14
CA GLY A 81 3.13 -15.71 -5.91
C GLY A 81 2.35 -15.27 -7.14
N THR A 82 1.83 -16.21 -7.93
CA THR A 82 1.03 -15.90 -9.12
C THR A 82 -0.25 -15.16 -8.74
N GLU A 83 -0.95 -15.62 -7.72
CA GLU A 83 -2.16 -15.00 -7.19
C GLU A 83 -1.89 -13.58 -6.71
N LYS A 84 -0.79 -13.37 -6.00
CA LYS A 84 -0.37 -12.04 -5.51
C LYS A 84 -0.09 -11.08 -6.66
N ILE A 85 0.64 -11.50 -7.68
CA ILE A 85 0.96 -10.66 -8.85
C ILE A 85 -0.31 -10.26 -9.59
N ILE A 86 -1.22 -11.18 -9.82
CA ILE A 86 -2.49 -10.89 -10.48
C ILE A 86 -3.29 -9.88 -9.68
N SER A 87 -3.36 -10.03 -8.38
CA SER A 87 -4.06 -9.11 -7.48
C SER A 87 -3.43 -7.70 -7.49
N ILE A 88 -2.11 -7.62 -7.40
CA ILE A 88 -1.38 -6.34 -7.44
C ILE A 88 -1.64 -5.63 -8.78
N ASP A 89 -1.53 -6.33 -9.88
CA ASP A 89 -1.78 -5.75 -11.21
C ASP A 89 -3.21 -5.23 -11.33
N SER A 90 -4.17 -5.96 -10.82
CA SER A 90 -5.58 -5.56 -10.82
C SER A 90 -5.79 -4.28 -9.99
N THR A 91 -5.21 -4.22 -8.81
CA THR A 91 -5.29 -3.04 -7.94
C THR A 91 -4.65 -1.82 -8.60
N LEU A 92 -3.47 -1.99 -9.18
CA LEU A 92 -2.78 -0.88 -9.86
C LEU A 92 -3.57 -0.38 -11.07
N LYS A 93 -4.21 -1.25 -11.82
CA LYS A 93 -5.09 -0.82 -12.92
C LYS A 93 -6.26 0.03 -12.40
N ARG A 94 -6.78 -0.30 -11.22
CA ARG A 94 -7.91 0.43 -10.63
C ARG A 94 -7.50 1.80 -10.11
N TYR A 95 -6.34 1.94 -9.50
CA TYR A 95 -5.97 3.12 -8.73
C TYR A 95 -4.77 3.91 -9.24
N SER A 96 -3.92 3.35 -10.11
CA SER A 96 -2.65 4.00 -10.47
C SER A 96 -2.81 5.30 -11.27
N HIS A 97 -3.97 5.53 -11.86
CA HIS A 97 -4.26 6.79 -12.56
C HIS A 97 -4.62 7.94 -11.62
N LEU A 98 -4.81 7.66 -10.33
CA LEU A 98 -5.16 8.68 -9.36
C LEU A 98 -3.94 9.41 -8.83
N THR A 99 -4.11 10.69 -8.51
CA THR A 99 -3.09 11.49 -7.84
C THR A 99 -2.98 11.08 -6.36
N ALA A 100 -1.90 11.52 -5.70
CA ALA A 100 -1.74 11.30 -4.27
C ALA A 100 -2.94 11.84 -3.47
N GLY A 101 -3.41 13.05 -3.79
CA GLY A 101 -4.56 13.65 -3.13
C GLY A 101 -5.85 12.85 -3.31
N GLN A 102 -6.09 12.37 -4.53
CA GLN A 102 -7.26 11.52 -4.80
C GLN A 102 -7.18 10.19 -4.04
N LEU A 103 -5.99 9.60 -3.93
CA LEU A 103 -5.80 8.38 -3.15
C LEU A 103 -6.01 8.61 -1.65
N VAL A 104 -5.56 9.76 -1.13
CA VAL A 104 -5.87 10.16 0.24
C VAL A 104 -7.37 10.22 0.46
N ASP A 105 -8.10 10.85 -0.46
CA ASP A 105 -9.56 10.95 -0.38
C ASP A 105 -10.23 9.57 -0.36
N VAL A 106 -9.79 8.66 -1.21
CA VAL A 106 -10.32 7.29 -1.24
C VAL A 106 -10.14 6.59 0.10
N THR A 107 -8.96 6.71 0.72
CA THR A 107 -8.68 6.03 1.99
C THR A 107 -9.32 6.73 3.20
N HIS A 108 -9.72 7.99 3.07
CA HIS A 108 -10.32 8.79 4.14
C HIS A 108 -11.86 8.84 4.10
N ARG A 109 -12.50 8.20 3.14
CA ARG A 109 -13.97 8.19 3.05
C ARG A 109 -14.59 7.61 4.31
N ALA A 110 -15.82 8.01 4.60
CA ALA A 110 -16.58 7.48 5.73
C ALA A 110 -16.68 5.95 5.64
N ASN A 111 -16.60 5.29 6.78
CA ASN A 111 -16.70 3.83 6.91
C ASN A 111 -15.60 3.06 6.18
N THR A 112 -14.44 3.68 5.98
CA THR A 112 -13.24 2.98 5.51
C THR A 112 -12.46 2.41 6.69
N PRO A 113 -11.55 1.44 6.46
CA PRO A 113 -10.73 0.89 7.55
C PRO A 113 -9.96 1.96 8.34
N TRP A 114 -9.44 2.98 7.66
CA TRP A 114 -8.73 4.06 8.32
C TRP A 114 -9.65 4.86 9.25
N THR A 115 -10.85 5.22 8.78
CA THR A 115 -11.80 5.99 9.58
C THR A 115 -12.39 5.18 10.73
N MET A 116 -12.51 3.87 10.58
CA MET A 116 -13.07 2.97 11.58
C MET A 116 -12.03 2.45 12.59
N THR A 117 -10.76 2.72 12.35
CA THR A 117 -9.71 2.38 13.32
C THR A 117 -9.68 3.43 14.42
N PRO A 118 -9.69 3.02 15.71
CA PRO A 118 -9.55 3.98 16.82
C PRO A 118 -8.27 4.79 16.67
N LYS A 119 -8.37 6.10 16.84
CA LYS A 119 -7.20 6.96 16.74
C LYS A 119 -6.30 6.78 17.95
N GLY A 120 -5.01 6.58 17.69
CA GLY A 120 -4.00 6.64 18.73
C GLY A 120 -3.76 8.08 19.17
N THR A 121 -2.88 8.24 20.13
CA THR A 121 -2.38 9.56 20.50
C THR A 121 -1.47 10.10 19.40
N TRP A 122 -1.17 11.40 19.46
CA TRP A 122 -0.24 12.00 18.50
C TRP A 122 1.17 11.38 18.52
N ILE A 123 1.52 10.64 19.58
CA ILE A 123 2.80 9.91 19.71
C ILE A 123 2.68 8.49 19.17
N PHE A 124 1.53 7.85 19.33
CA PHE A 124 1.32 6.44 18.98
C PHE A 124 0.15 6.31 18.02
N TYR A 125 0.45 5.91 16.80
CA TYR A 125 -0.56 5.60 15.80
C TYR A 125 -1.13 4.21 16.02
N SER A 126 -2.44 4.07 15.85
CA SER A 126 -3.10 2.77 15.97
C SER A 126 -2.88 1.92 14.73
N GLU A 127 -2.67 0.64 14.93
CA GLU A 127 -2.62 -0.32 13.84
C GLU A 127 -4.00 -0.48 13.22
N ILE A 128 -4.05 -0.51 11.88
CA ILE A 128 -5.23 -0.92 11.15
C ILE A 128 -5.20 -2.44 11.05
N LYS A 129 -6.00 -3.09 11.87
CA LYS A 129 -5.97 -4.56 11.94
C LYS A 129 -6.60 -5.20 10.72
N PRO A 130 -6.13 -6.38 10.30
CA PRO A 130 -6.70 -7.09 9.16
C PRO A 130 -8.21 -7.31 9.26
N GLU A 131 -8.74 -7.55 10.46
CA GLU A 131 -10.16 -7.76 10.69
C GLU A 131 -10.99 -6.52 10.29
N ILE A 132 -10.46 -5.32 10.60
CA ILE A 132 -11.10 -4.05 10.23
C ILE A 132 -11.07 -3.87 8.71
N ILE A 133 -9.96 -4.23 8.08
CA ILE A 133 -9.85 -4.15 6.62
C ILE A 133 -10.87 -5.08 5.96
N LYS A 134 -10.98 -6.32 6.43
CA LYS A 134 -11.96 -7.28 5.90
C LYS A 134 -13.39 -6.79 6.03
N GLU A 135 -13.71 -6.10 7.12
CA GLU A 135 -15.06 -5.63 7.38
C GLU A 135 -15.43 -4.38 6.57
N TYR A 136 -14.50 -3.44 6.44
CA TYR A 136 -14.82 -2.09 5.94
C TYR A 136 -14.23 -1.75 4.57
N HIS A 137 -13.20 -2.46 4.12
CA HIS A 137 -12.63 -2.17 2.80
C HIS A 137 -13.57 -2.66 1.70
N LYS A 138 -13.82 -1.79 0.74
CA LYS A 138 -14.64 -2.08 -0.44
C LYS A 138 -13.88 -1.71 -1.70
N PHE A 139 -14.10 -2.47 -2.74
CA PHE A 139 -13.56 -2.14 -4.05
C PHE A 139 -14.25 -0.87 -4.54
N GLU A 140 -13.47 0.19 -4.73
CA GLU A 140 -14.00 1.45 -5.24
C GLU A 140 -14.11 1.40 -6.75
N ILE A 141 -15.26 1.78 -7.26
CA ILE A 141 -15.45 2.06 -8.69
C ILE A 141 -15.20 3.54 -8.87
N ILE A 142 -14.15 3.87 -9.58
CA ILE A 142 -13.76 5.26 -9.79
C ILE A 142 -13.95 5.61 -11.26
#